data_6e95639864b89b095293c9a0a8446ffe
#
_entry.id   6e95639864b89b095293c9a0a8446ffe
#
_cell.length_a   1.000
_cell.length_b   1.000
_cell.length_c   1.000
_cell.angle_alpha   90.00
_cell.angle_beta   90.00
_cell.angle_gamma   90.00
#
_symmetry.space_group_name_H-M   'P 1'
#
loop_
_entity.id
_entity.type
_entity.pdbx_description
1 polymer ?
#
loop_
_entity_poly.entity_id
_entity_poly.type
_entity_poly.pdbx_seq_one_letter_code
_entity_poly.pdbx_strand_id
1 'polypeptide(L)'
;ESELIKPVRKVLVHARGCTATKLVRIAKQKRIEVVLVQSDPDMDSVASELLTEEDTLVCIGGNTPDESYLNALSVLNVAESEKVDSLHPGIGFLSESSPFASLVRSRGINFIGPPVSSMETMGNKSNAINTAMKLGVPVVPGSHGVVTDVKAAALLAEGIGYPILI
;
A
#
# COMPACT_ATOMS: atom_id res chain seq x y z
N GLU A 1 -9.39 -22.24 12.31
CA GLU A 1 -9.68 -22.71 10.94
C GLU A 1 -8.74 -21.93 10.02
N SER A 2 -7.80 -22.63 9.37
CA SER A 2 -6.95 -22.04 8.36
C SER A 2 -7.84 -21.69 7.17
N GLU A 3 -8.12 -20.39 6.95
CA GLU A 3 -8.70 -19.97 5.68
C GLU A 3 -7.80 -20.48 4.57
N LEU A 4 -8.34 -21.38 3.74
CA LEU A 4 -7.67 -21.85 2.54
C LEU A 4 -7.33 -20.62 1.69
N ILE A 5 -6.04 -20.35 1.53
CA ILE A 5 -5.53 -19.27 0.70
C ILE A 5 -6.05 -19.53 -0.72
N LYS A 6 -7.00 -18.71 -1.17
CA LYS A 6 -7.52 -18.82 -2.54
C LYS A 6 -6.41 -18.43 -3.52
N PRO A 7 -6.20 -19.20 -4.60
CA PRO A 7 -5.20 -18.85 -5.58
C PRO A 7 -5.57 -17.53 -6.29
N VAL A 8 -4.59 -16.67 -6.48
CA VAL A 8 -4.75 -15.44 -7.26
C VAL A 8 -4.80 -15.81 -8.74
N ARG A 9 -5.87 -15.45 -9.44
CA ARG A 9 -6.07 -15.71 -10.88
C ARG A 9 -6.10 -14.42 -11.69
N LYS A 10 -6.75 -13.38 -11.16
CA LYS A 10 -6.84 -12.06 -11.76
C LYS A 10 -6.54 -10.99 -10.72
N VAL A 11 -5.48 -10.20 -10.94
CA VAL A 11 -5.02 -9.20 -9.99
C VAL A 11 -5.12 -7.78 -10.54
N LEU A 12 -5.71 -6.87 -9.76
CA LEU A 12 -5.56 -5.45 -10.03
C LEU A 12 -4.22 -4.97 -9.47
N VAL A 13 -3.39 -4.39 -10.33
CA VAL A 13 -2.12 -3.75 -9.97
C VAL A 13 -2.35 -2.23 -9.83
N HIS A 14 -2.34 -1.76 -8.61
CA HIS A 14 -2.46 -0.35 -8.25
C HIS A 14 -1.08 0.22 -7.93
N ALA A 15 -0.32 0.53 -8.97
CA ALA A 15 1.05 1.02 -8.86
C ALA A 15 1.47 1.76 -10.15
N ARG A 16 2.57 2.51 -10.10
CA ARG A 16 3.18 3.17 -11.25
C ARG A 16 4.68 2.88 -11.35
N GLY A 17 5.27 3.24 -12.49
CA GLY A 17 6.72 3.17 -12.73
C GLY A 17 7.30 1.77 -12.54
N CYS A 18 8.47 1.70 -11.91
CA CYS A 18 9.20 0.44 -11.73
C CYS A 18 8.44 -0.58 -10.86
N THR A 19 7.63 -0.13 -9.91
CA THR A 19 6.79 -1.02 -9.08
C THR A 19 5.73 -1.69 -9.92
N ALA A 20 4.99 -0.94 -10.74
CA ALA A 20 4.01 -1.51 -11.67
C ALA A 20 4.67 -2.50 -12.63
N THR A 21 5.77 -2.11 -13.27
CA THR A 21 6.53 -2.95 -14.20
C THR A 21 6.94 -4.28 -13.56
N LYS A 22 7.44 -4.24 -12.32
CA LYS A 22 7.85 -5.46 -11.59
C LYS A 22 6.65 -6.36 -11.29
N LEU A 23 5.54 -5.78 -10.81
CA LEU A 23 4.33 -6.53 -10.46
C LEU A 23 3.69 -7.19 -11.68
N VAL A 24 3.55 -6.45 -12.78
CA VAL A 24 3.04 -6.99 -14.05
C VAL A 24 3.92 -8.15 -14.53
N ARG A 25 5.24 -7.96 -14.56
CA ARG A 25 6.17 -9.01 -14.97
C ARG A 25 6.06 -10.29 -14.12
N ILE A 26 5.94 -10.15 -12.79
CA ILE A 26 5.77 -11.29 -11.89
C ILE A 26 4.42 -11.96 -12.11
N ALA A 27 3.34 -11.22 -12.27
CA ALA A 27 2.02 -11.76 -12.54
C ALA A 27 2.02 -12.58 -13.85
N LYS A 28 2.62 -12.06 -14.92
CA LYS A 28 2.76 -12.77 -16.20
C LYS A 28 3.57 -14.07 -16.05
N GLN A 29 4.69 -14.06 -15.31
CA GLN A 29 5.46 -15.28 -15.04
C GLN A 29 4.65 -16.34 -14.28
N LYS A 30 3.68 -15.91 -13.47
CA LYS A 30 2.78 -16.78 -12.71
C LYS A 30 1.49 -17.13 -13.46
N ARG A 31 1.30 -16.66 -14.67
CA ARG A 31 0.08 -16.81 -15.48
C ARG A 31 -1.15 -16.26 -14.76
N ILE A 32 -1.00 -15.11 -14.13
CA ILE A 32 -2.06 -14.37 -13.47
C ILE A 32 -2.49 -13.26 -14.43
N GLU A 33 -3.78 -13.14 -14.69
CA GLU A 33 -4.37 -12.07 -15.49
C GLU A 33 -4.22 -10.73 -14.74
N VAL A 34 -3.87 -9.67 -15.46
CA VAL A 34 -3.58 -8.36 -14.88
C VAL A 34 -4.62 -7.33 -15.31
N VAL A 35 -5.13 -6.60 -14.35
CA VAL A 35 -5.79 -5.32 -14.56
C VAL A 35 -4.84 -4.25 -14.05
N LEU A 36 -4.20 -3.51 -14.96
CA LEU A 36 -3.30 -2.43 -14.61
C LEU A 36 -4.08 -1.11 -14.59
N VAL A 37 -4.10 -0.43 -13.45
CA VAL A 37 -4.69 0.91 -13.34
C VAL A 37 -3.61 1.97 -13.38
N GLN A 38 -3.80 3.00 -14.21
CA GLN A 38 -2.84 4.08 -14.43
C GLN A 38 -3.56 5.43 -14.50
N SER A 39 -2.88 6.51 -14.10
CA SER A 39 -3.33 7.87 -14.41
C SER A 39 -3.12 8.17 -15.90
N ASP A 40 -3.78 9.20 -16.41
CA ASP A 40 -3.69 9.59 -17.81
C ASP A 40 -2.22 9.74 -18.29
N PRO A 41 -1.31 10.47 -17.60
CA PRO A 41 0.08 10.58 -18.03
C PRO A 41 0.89 9.28 -17.92
N ASP A 42 0.42 8.28 -17.21
CA ASP A 42 1.13 6.99 -17.06
C ASP A 42 0.63 5.90 -18.03
N MET A 43 -0.39 6.19 -18.87
CA MET A 43 -1.01 5.19 -19.77
C MET A 43 -0.02 4.61 -20.78
N ASP A 44 0.95 5.39 -21.23
CA ASP A 44 2.03 4.96 -22.11
C ASP A 44 3.30 4.68 -21.30
N SER A 45 3.29 3.61 -20.53
CA SER A 45 4.36 3.24 -19.60
C SER A 45 4.97 1.87 -19.95
N VAL A 46 6.20 1.62 -19.48
CA VAL A 46 6.83 0.30 -19.61
C VAL A 46 5.97 -0.82 -19.02
N ALA A 47 5.18 -0.52 -17.99
CA ALA A 47 4.27 -1.50 -17.40
C ALA A 47 3.11 -1.85 -18.34
N SER A 48 2.56 -0.86 -19.06
CA SER A 48 1.48 -1.10 -20.03
C SER A 48 1.95 -1.86 -21.28
N GLU A 49 3.19 -1.64 -21.70
CA GLU A 49 3.80 -2.39 -22.82
C GLU A 49 3.96 -3.91 -22.54
N LEU A 50 3.97 -4.32 -21.28
CA LEU A 50 4.09 -5.72 -20.86
C LEU A 50 2.76 -6.47 -20.85
N LEU A 51 1.65 -5.77 -21.02
CA LEU A 51 0.31 -6.37 -21.06
C LEU A 51 0.10 -7.15 -22.36
N THR A 52 -0.72 -8.18 -22.28
CA THR A 52 -1.12 -9.02 -23.41
C THR A 52 -2.62 -8.87 -23.65
N GLU A 53 -3.15 -9.52 -24.68
CA GLU A 53 -4.59 -9.47 -25.02
C GLU A 53 -5.52 -9.97 -23.92
N GLU A 54 -4.99 -10.76 -22.98
CA GLU A 54 -5.75 -11.26 -21.81
C GLU A 54 -5.82 -10.25 -20.67
N ASP A 55 -4.98 -9.20 -20.70
CA ASP A 55 -4.85 -8.22 -19.63
C ASP A 55 -5.66 -6.95 -19.96
N THR A 56 -5.96 -6.17 -18.95
CA THR A 56 -6.71 -4.92 -19.10
C THR A 56 -5.88 -3.74 -18.59
N LEU A 57 -5.86 -2.65 -19.38
CA LEU A 57 -5.32 -1.35 -18.96
C LEU A 57 -6.47 -0.38 -18.75
N VAL A 58 -6.57 0.23 -17.57
CA VAL A 58 -7.66 1.15 -17.24
C VAL A 58 -7.11 2.49 -16.76
N CYS A 59 -7.55 3.57 -17.40
CA CYS A 59 -7.28 4.91 -16.89
C CYS A 59 -8.20 5.22 -15.69
N ILE A 60 -7.60 5.57 -14.55
CA ILE A 60 -8.33 5.86 -13.29
C ILE A 60 -8.47 7.34 -12.99
N GLY A 61 -8.14 8.22 -13.92
CA GLY A 61 -8.32 9.66 -13.79
C GLY A 61 -7.13 10.49 -14.25
N GLY A 62 -7.19 11.76 -13.90
CA GLY A 62 -6.37 12.84 -14.43
C GLY A 62 -4.90 12.84 -13.98
N ASN A 63 -4.34 14.08 -14.01
CA ASN A 63 -2.89 14.27 -13.96
C ASN A 63 -2.28 14.20 -12.56
N THR A 64 -3.10 14.39 -11.53
CA THR A 64 -2.61 14.40 -10.15
C THR A 64 -2.92 13.07 -9.43
N PRO A 65 -2.13 12.70 -8.39
CA PRO A 65 -2.43 11.54 -7.57
C PRO A 65 -3.84 11.59 -6.94
N ASP A 66 -4.29 12.76 -6.51
CA ASP A 66 -5.60 12.94 -5.88
C ASP A 66 -6.76 12.64 -6.86
N GLU A 67 -6.56 12.96 -8.14
CA GLU A 67 -7.53 12.68 -9.20
C GLU A 67 -7.50 11.22 -9.68
N SER A 68 -6.46 10.45 -9.32
CA SER A 68 -6.20 9.11 -9.85
C SER A 68 -5.87 8.09 -8.74
N TYR A 69 -4.58 7.92 -8.43
CA TYR A 69 -4.12 6.85 -7.53
C TYR A 69 -4.59 6.98 -6.07
N LEU A 70 -4.91 8.18 -5.58
CA LEU A 70 -5.47 8.40 -4.25
C LEU A 70 -7.00 8.34 -4.22
N ASN A 71 -7.66 8.23 -5.37
CA ASN A 71 -9.10 8.05 -5.46
C ASN A 71 -9.48 6.58 -5.22
N ALA A 72 -9.67 6.23 -3.96
CA ALA A 72 -10.00 4.88 -3.51
C ALA A 72 -11.24 4.29 -4.20
N LEU A 73 -12.27 5.12 -4.44
CA LEU A 73 -13.51 4.68 -5.08
C LEU A 73 -13.31 4.37 -6.56
N SER A 74 -12.53 5.18 -7.27
CA SER A 74 -12.20 4.92 -8.67
C SER A 74 -11.48 3.57 -8.82
N VAL A 75 -10.46 3.33 -7.99
CA VAL A 75 -9.72 2.06 -8.00
C VAL A 75 -10.62 0.87 -7.66
N LEU A 76 -11.48 1.02 -6.63
CA LEU A 76 -12.40 -0.05 -6.23
C LEU A 76 -13.43 -0.36 -7.31
N ASN A 77 -14.01 0.66 -7.96
CA ASN A 77 -14.98 0.47 -9.04
C ASN A 77 -14.37 -0.32 -10.21
N VAL A 78 -13.11 -0.04 -10.56
CA VAL A 78 -12.40 -0.84 -11.57
C VAL A 78 -12.23 -2.28 -11.09
N ALA A 79 -11.81 -2.48 -9.83
CA ALA A 79 -11.63 -3.83 -9.27
C ALA A 79 -12.91 -4.67 -9.32
N GLU A 80 -14.06 -4.05 -9.04
CA GLU A 80 -15.37 -4.71 -9.08
C GLU A 80 -15.84 -4.96 -10.53
N SER A 81 -15.74 -3.96 -11.42
CA SER A 81 -16.18 -4.10 -12.83
C SER A 81 -15.36 -5.14 -13.57
N GLU A 82 -14.06 -5.19 -13.32
CA GLU A 82 -13.15 -6.17 -13.90
C GLU A 82 -13.18 -7.53 -13.19
N LYS A 83 -13.95 -7.65 -12.11
CA LYS A 83 -14.14 -8.89 -11.34
C LYS A 83 -12.83 -9.52 -10.88
N VAL A 84 -11.89 -8.69 -10.42
CA VAL A 84 -10.62 -9.20 -9.91
C VAL A 84 -10.82 -9.97 -8.60
N ASP A 85 -10.05 -11.01 -8.38
CA ASP A 85 -10.06 -11.74 -7.10
C ASP A 85 -9.10 -11.12 -6.07
N SER A 86 -8.12 -10.36 -6.54
CA SER A 86 -7.07 -9.77 -5.70
C SER A 86 -6.70 -8.38 -6.17
N LEU A 87 -6.23 -7.55 -5.22
CA LEU A 87 -5.70 -6.21 -5.48
C LEU A 87 -4.33 -6.08 -4.81
N HIS A 88 -3.32 -5.71 -5.59
CA HIS A 88 -1.99 -5.36 -5.08
C HIS A 88 -1.84 -3.84 -5.05
N PRO A 89 -1.72 -3.21 -3.87
CA PRO A 89 -1.72 -1.75 -3.73
C PRO A 89 -0.38 -1.09 -4.10
N GLY A 90 0.60 -1.86 -4.53
CA GLY A 90 1.94 -1.33 -4.83
C GLY A 90 2.69 -0.83 -3.59
N ILE A 91 3.34 0.31 -3.75
CA ILE A 91 4.06 1.04 -2.71
C ILE A 91 3.60 2.51 -2.77
N GLY A 92 3.38 3.14 -1.62
CA GLY A 92 2.84 4.49 -1.53
C GLY A 92 1.33 4.53 -1.80
N PHE A 93 0.81 5.70 -2.17
CA PHE A 93 -0.62 5.94 -2.42
C PHE A 93 -1.52 5.33 -1.32
N LEU A 94 -2.30 4.31 -1.67
CA LEU A 94 -3.25 3.64 -0.76
C LEU A 94 -2.69 2.38 -0.10
N SER A 95 -1.41 2.04 -0.31
CA SER A 95 -0.82 0.80 0.19
C SER A 95 -0.79 0.69 1.73
N GLU A 96 -0.75 1.82 2.43
CA GLU A 96 -0.76 1.90 3.90
C GLU A 96 -2.12 2.38 4.45
N SER A 97 -3.14 2.53 3.59
CA SER A 97 -4.48 2.97 3.99
C SER A 97 -5.29 1.79 4.55
N SER A 98 -5.40 1.71 5.88
CA SER A 98 -6.26 0.71 6.54
C SER A 98 -7.74 0.84 6.14
N PRO A 99 -8.33 2.05 5.95
CA PRO A 99 -9.68 2.18 5.43
C PRO A 99 -9.85 1.60 4.02
N PHE A 100 -8.87 1.82 3.13
CA PHE A 100 -8.91 1.25 1.78
C PHE A 100 -8.80 -0.27 1.80
N ALA A 101 -7.85 -0.82 2.57
CA ALA A 101 -7.70 -2.26 2.73
C ALA A 101 -8.97 -2.93 3.27
N SER A 102 -9.62 -2.28 4.26
CA SER A 102 -10.91 -2.73 4.82
C SER A 102 -12.01 -2.70 3.76
N LEU A 103 -12.09 -1.63 2.98
CA LEU A 103 -13.08 -1.45 1.92
C LEU A 103 -12.93 -2.51 0.82
N VAL A 104 -11.71 -2.77 0.34
CA VAL A 104 -11.42 -3.81 -0.65
C VAL A 104 -11.83 -5.19 -0.15
N ARG A 105 -11.47 -5.53 1.10
CA ARG A 105 -11.81 -6.82 1.72
C ARG A 105 -13.32 -6.97 1.92
N SER A 106 -14.05 -5.90 2.26
CA SER A 106 -15.51 -5.94 2.43
C SER A 106 -16.26 -6.28 1.12
N ARG A 107 -15.61 -6.10 -0.02
CA ARG A 107 -16.12 -6.47 -1.35
C ARG A 107 -15.71 -7.89 -1.78
N GLY A 108 -15.13 -8.67 -0.87
CA GLY A 108 -14.68 -10.03 -1.15
C GLY A 108 -13.42 -10.11 -2.00
N ILE A 109 -12.73 -8.99 -2.24
CA ILE A 109 -11.47 -8.91 -2.97
C ILE A 109 -10.32 -9.09 -1.99
N ASN A 110 -9.36 -9.95 -2.32
CA ASN A 110 -8.17 -10.15 -1.50
C ASN A 110 -7.21 -8.95 -1.64
N PHE A 111 -7.09 -8.15 -0.60
CA PHE A 111 -6.05 -7.10 -0.53
C PHE A 111 -4.70 -7.75 -0.21
N ILE A 112 -3.77 -7.69 -1.15
CA ILE A 112 -2.42 -8.27 -1.00
C ILE A 112 -1.60 -7.36 -0.10
N GLY A 113 -1.61 -7.66 1.19
CA GLY A 113 -0.97 -6.86 2.22
C GLY A 113 -1.28 -7.41 3.62
N PRO A 114 -0.77 -6.74 4.67
CA PRO A 114 -1.02 -7.16 6.04
C PRO A 114 -2.50 -7.06 6.44
N PRO A 115 -2.91 -7.72 7.52
CA PRO A 115 -4.23 -7.52 8.10
C PRO A 115 -4.49 -6.05 8.46
N VAL A 116 -5.76 -5.61 8.35
CA VAL A 116 -6.15 -4.22 8.66
C VAL A 116 -5.73 -3.81 10.06
N SER A 117 -5.91 -4.68 11.06
CA SER A 117 -5.49 -4.44 12.44
C SER A 117 -3.97 -4.20 12.59
N SER A 118 -3.16 -4.90 11.81
CA SER A 118 -1.71 -4.67 11.77
C SER A 118 -1.37 -3.33 11.12
N MET A 119 -2.07 -2.94 10.05
CA MET A 119 -1.89 -1.64 9.41
C MET A 119 -2.24 -0.50 10.37
N GLU A 120 -3.33 -0.61 11.11
CA GLU A 120 -3.74 0.39 12.12
C GLU A 120 -2.74 0.51 13.27
N THR A 121 -2.24 -0.62 13.75
CA THR A 121 -1.27 -0.65 14.85
C THR A 121 0.08 -0.07 14.43
N MET A 122 0.55 -0.43 13.23
CA MET A 122 1.89 -0.08 12.74
C MET A 122 1.93 1.22 11.93
N GLY A 123 0.79 1.72 11.46
CA GLY A 123 0.71 2.94 10.66
C GLY A 123 1.02 4.22 11.43
N ASN A 124 0.91 4.21 12.75
CA ASN A 124 1.34 5.31 13.61
C ASN A 124 2.70 4.98 14.23
N LYS A 125 3.72 5.84 14.00
CA LYS A 125 5.09 5.61 14.48
C LYS A 125 5.18 5.40 16.00
N SER A 126 4.44 6.18 16.79
CA SER A 126 4.45 6.02 18.25
C SER A 126 3.83 4.70 18.69
N ASN A 127 2.72 4.29 18.06
CA ASN A 127 2.08 3.01 18.32
C ASN A 127 2.98 1.84 17.91
N ALA A 128 3.65 1.95 16.77
CA ALA A 128 4.58 0.94 16.27
C ALA A 128 5.75 0.73 17.24
N ILE A 129 6.38 1.83 17.70
CA ILE A 129 7.49 1.79 18.67
C ILE A 129 7.00 1.17 19.99
N ASN A 130 5.87 1.63 20.53
CA ASN A 130 5.31 1.10 21.79
C ASN A 130 4.95 -0.39 21.68
N THR A 131 4.45 -0.83 20.52
CA THR A 131 4.15 -2.23 20.26
C THR A 131 5.42 -3.07 20.19
N ALA A 132 6.45 -2.58 19.48
CA ALA A 132 7.76 -3.23 19.40
C ALA A 132 8.38 -3.40 20.80
N MET A 133 8.37 -2.34 21.62
CA MET A 133 8.88 -2.39 23.00
C MET A 133 8.13 -3.43 23.84
N LYS A 134 6.80 -3.46 23.80
CA LYS A 134 5.99 -4.45 24.51
C LYS A 134 6.31 -5.89 24.13
N LEU A 135 6.71 -6.10 22.89
CA LEU A 135 7.09 -7.41 22.36
C LEU A 135 8.58 -7.73 22.54
N GLY A 136 9.34 -6.87 23.22
CA GLY A 136 10.78 -7.06 23.46
C GLY A 136 11.65 -6.87 22.21
N VAL A 137 11.12 -6.23 21.17
CA VAL A 137 11.89 -5.88 19.97
C VAL A 137 12.75 -4.65 20.26
N PRO A 138 14.06 -4.67 19.99
CA PRO A 138 14.92 -3.51 20.15
C PRO A 138 14.44 -2.32 19.33
N VAL A 139 14.37 -1.15 19.94
CA VAL A 139 13.97 0.10 19.29
C VAL A 139 15.05 1.17 19.48
N VAL A 140 15.10 2.11 18.56
CA VAL A 140 15.97 3.28 18.69
C VAL A 140 15.48 4.13 19.87
N PRO A 141 16.38 4.62 20.75
CA PRO A 141 16.01 5.54 21.83
C PRO A 141 15.27 6.76 21.28
N GLY A 142 14.22 7.20 21.98
CA GLY A 142 13.37 8.30 21.50
C GLY A 142 12.39 8.79 22.56
N SER A 143 11.52 9.71 22.18
CA SER A 143 10.54 10.35 23.07
C SER A 143 9.37 9.46 23.49
N HIS A 144 9.20 8.29 22.90
CA HIS A 144 8.07 7.37 23.10
C HIS A 144 6.68 8.00 22.87
N GLY A 145 6.61 9.17 22.24
CA GLY A 145 5.40 9.91 21.94
C GLY A 145 5.69 11.24 21.26
N VAL A 146 4.62 11.97 20.94
CA VAL A 146 4.74 13.31 20.35
C VAL A 146 5.22 14.29 21.39
N VAL A 147 6.29 15.04 21.08
CA VAL A 147 6.80 16.13 21.90
C VAL A 147 6.33 17.45 21.29
N THR A 148 5.56 18.22 22.04
CA THR A 148 4.95 19.47 21.57
C THR A 148 5.67 20.73 22.09
N ASP A 149 6.59 20.57 23.03
CA ASP A 149 7.35 21.68 23.64
C ASP A 149 8.84 21.58 23.31
N VAL A 150 9.40 22.69 22.83
CA VAL A 150 10.82 22.79 22.43
C VAL A 150 11.77 22.53 23.59
N LYS A 151 11.45 22.99 24.82
CA LYS A 151 12.30 22.78 26.01
C LYS A 151 12.31 21.31 26.40
N ALA A 152 11.15 20.65 26.37
CA ALA A 152 11.04 19.21 26.61
C ALA A 152 11.81 18.41 25.54
N ALA A 153 11.75 18.83 24.27
CA ALA A 153 12.53 18.22 23.21
C ALA A 153 14.03 18.33 23.44
N ALA A 154 14.52 19.51 23.84
CA ALA A 154 15.95 19.73 24.14
C ALA A 154 16.43 18.83 25.29
N LEU A 155 15.69 18.78 26.42
CA LEU A 155 16.02 17.93 27.57
C LEU A 155 16.06 16.43 27.19
N LEU A 156 15.12 15.97 26.38
CA LEU A 156 15.11 14.59 25.85
C LEU A 156 16.32 14.34 24.96
N ALA A 157 16.65 15.28 24.07
CA ALA A 157 17.80 15.19 23.19
C ALA A 157 19.12 15.07 23.96
N GLU A 158 19.30 15.89 25.05
CA GLU A 158 20.45 15.79 25.94
C GLU A 158 20.53 14.43 26.63
N GLY A 159 19.39 13.87 27.05
CA GLY A 159 19.32 12.55 27.67
C GLY A 159 19.63 11.38 26.73
N ILE A 160 19.24 11.49 25.46
CA ILE A 160 19.46 10.47 24.42
C ILE A 160 20.88 10.57 23.85
N GLY A 161 21.39 11.78 23.68
CA GLY A 161 22.65 12.10 23.00
C GLY A 161 22.45 12.50 21.54
N TYR A 162 23.37 13.30 21.04
CA TYR A 162 23.37 13.77 19.63
C TYR A 162 24.21 12.85 18.74
N PRO A 163 23.89 12.74 17.40
CA PRO A 163 22.81 13.46 16.69
C PRO A 163 21.43 12.85 16.92
N ILE A 164 20.37 13.67 16.85
CA ILE A 164 18.97 13.24 16.91
C ILE A 164 18.22 13.56 15.61
N LEU A 165 17.18 12.78 15.34
CA LEU A 165 16.20 13.03 14.28
C LEU A 165 14.91 13.61 14.93
N ILE A 166 14.37 14.68 14.34
CA ILE A 166 13.14 15.35 14.77
C ILE A 166 12.06 15.16 13.71
#